data_30a6dd0e4fa57e2c80faeb0b4fbdab8b
#
_entry.id   30a6dd0e4fa57e2c80faeb0b4fbdab8b
#
_cell.length_a   1.000
_cell.length_b   1.000
_cell.length_c   1.000
_cell.angle_alpha   90.00
_cell.angle_beta   90.00
_cell.angle_gamma   90.00
#
_symmetry.space_group_name_H-M   'P 1'
#
loop_
_entity.id
_entity.type
_entity.pdbx_description
1 polymer ?
#
loop_
_entity_poly.entity_id
_entity_poly.type
_entity_poly.pdbx_seq_one_letter_code
_entity_poly.pdbx_strand_id
1 'polypeptide(L)'
;MRSLGNLAVLVACAALLSGCIVIEDGEVGVQKSFGTISDEPVGPGVVIQFPVARTVTPWNIKLQEVKESASMPSSEGLIIGLDTSLLFRVKAEMAPQIRKTIGRNYMSVLVVPYMRNAVRDVVSGYQVKDIYTAKGRKEIAEKIRSFLRKTLEPEGIEIVDVLLRDVKLPQRFRESIELKLTAEQRVQQKQFELEQARKDAEIEVARAEGAAKAQKIVRSTLSGSYLQYLWIKTLNQNPNVIYVATEANLPIFKEVGPR
;
A
#
# COMPACT_ATOMS: atom_id res chain seq x y z
N MET A 1 -0.20 28.15 75.29
CA MET A 1 -0.92 28.69 74.11
C MET A 1 -0.01 28.92 72.87
N ARG A 2 1.27 29.27 73.05
CA ARG A 2 2.20 29.48 71.86
C ARG A 2 2.55 28.22 71.08
N SER A 3 2.59 27.03 71.75
CA SER A 3 2.92 25.78 71.04
C SER A 3 1.83 25.22 70.13
N LEU A 4 0.55 25.45 70.49
CA LEU A 4 -0.59 25.10 69.62
C LEU A 4 -0.66 25.95 68.36
N GLY A 5 -0.32 27.25 68.46
CA GLY A 5 -0.25 28.12 67.29
C GLY A 5 0.84 27.69 66.26
N ASN A 6 2.01 27.31 66.76
CA ASN A 6 3.08 26.85 65.91
C ASN A 6 2.76 25.51 65.25
N LEU A 7 2.04 24.60 65.92
CA LEU A 7 1.60 23.33 65.37
C LEU A 7 0.55 23.56 64.27
N ALA A 8 -0.41 24.49 64.48
CA ALA A 8 -1.42 24.83 63.48
C ALA A 8 -0.80 25.45 62.23
N VAL A 9 0.21 26.31 62.37
CA VAL A 9 0.94 26.90 61.22
C VAL A 9 1.75 25.82 60.47
N LEU A 10 2.37 24.89 61.16
CA LEU A 10 3.11 23.77 60.55
C LEU A 10 2.17 22.85 59.75
N VAL A 11 1.00 22.53 60.29
CA VAL A 11 -0.02 21.72 59.63
C VAL A 11 -0.61 22.47 58.43
N ALA A 12 -0.85 23.77 58.53
CA ALA A 12 -1.33 24.60 57.41
C ALA A 12 -0.27 24.71 56.31
N CYS A 13 1.02 24.89 56.65
CA CYS A 13 2.11 24.87 55.65
C CYS A 13 2.27 23.50 55.00
N ALA A 14 2.12 22.41 55.73
CA ALA A 14 2.15 21.05 55.18
C ALA A 14 0.97 20.78 54.23
N ALA A 15 -0.22 21.30 54.55
CA ALA A 15 -1.41 21.20 53.69
C ALA A 15 -1.28 22.04 52.41
N LEU A 16 -0.60 23.20 52.46
CA LEU A 16 -0.34 24.04 51.28
C LEU A 16 0.73 23.45 50.33
N LEU A 17 1.55 22.54 50.81
CA LEU A 17 2.57 21.82 50.03
C LEU A 17 2.03 20.54 49.37
N SER A 18 0.81 20.12 49.69
CA SER A 18 0.18 18.96 49.06
C SER A 18 -0.43 19.36 47.72
N GLY A 19 -0.06 18.68 46.68
CA GLY A 19 -0.64 18.80 45.35
C GLY A 19 -1.49 17.57 45.01
N CYS A 20 -2.54 17.73 44.26
CA CYS A 20 -3.25 16.62 43.60
C CYS A 20 -2.79 16.51 42.16
N ILE A 21 -2.52 15.30 41.69
CA ILE A 21 -2.29 15.00 40.29
C ILE A 21 -3.39 14.05 39.82
N VAL A 22 -3.90 14.30 38.62
CA VAL A 22 -4.86 13.41 37.96
C VAL A 22 -4.11 12.57 36.97
N ILE A 23 -4.27 11.24 37.08
CA ILE A 23 -3.79 10.28 36.11
C ILE A 23 -4.97 9.96 35.20
N GLU A 24 -4.86 10.28 33.91
CA GLU A 24 -5.92 10.07 32.94
C GLU A 24 -5.98 8.62 32.46
N ASP A 25 -7.12 8.24 31.84
CA ASP A 25 -7.23 6.96 31.16
C ASP A 25 -6.19 6.84 30.03
N GLY A 26 -5.48 5.70 29.99
CA GLY A 26 -4.36 5.47 29.07
C GLY A 26 -3.03 6.05 29.56
N GLU A 27 -2.96 6.44 30.82
CA GLU A 27 -1.74 6.74 31.56
C GLU A 27 -1.63 5.90 32.82
N VAL A 28 -0.42 5.71 33.30
CA VAL A 28 -0.13 5.14 34.62
C VAL A 28 0.78 6.06 35.39
N GLY A 29 0.58 6.13 36.69
CA GLY A 29 1.43 6.91 37.59
C GLY A 29 2.68 6.14 37.98
N VAL A 30 3.85 6.68 37.66
CA VAL A 30 5.11 6.17 38.23
C VAL A 30 5.40 6.93 39.51
N GLN A 31 5.28 6.22 40.61
CA GLN A 31 5.47 6.80 41.95
C GLN A 31 6.95 6.81 42.35
N LYS A 32 7.40 7.92 42.88
CA LYS A 32 8.71 8.09 43.51
C LYS A 32 8.51 8.49 44.95
N SER A 33 9.01 7.70 45.89
CA SER A 33 8.96 7.94 47.33
C SER A 33 10.37 8.09 47.91
N PHE A 34 10.66 9.24 48.52
CA PHE A 34 11.97 9.54 49.10
C PHE A 34 13.16 9.24 48.17
N GLY A 35 12.99 9.54 46.89
CA GLY A 35 14.04 9.31 45.87
C GLY A 35 13.99 7.94 45.20
N THR A 36 13.28 6.96 45.73
CA THR A 36 13.16 5.60 45.18
C THR A 36 11.88 5.47 44.35
N ILE A 37 11.98 4.88 43.17
CA ILE A 37 10.81 4.59 42.33
C ILE A 37 10.18 3.28 42.78
N SER A 38 8.85 3.28 43.00
CA SER A 38 8.07 2.07 43.29
C SER A 38 8.05 1.12 42.09
N ASP A 39 7.98 -0.18 42.34
CA ASP A 39 7.85 -1.18 41.27
C ASP A 39 6.42 -1.30 40.73
N GLU A 40 5.43 -0.90 41.56
CA GLU A 40 4.02 -0.95 41.16
C GLU A 40 3.58 0.39 40.59
N PRO A 41 2.96 0.36 39.38
CA PRO A 41 2.35 1.55 38.78
C PRO A 41 1.06 1.91 39.53
N VAL A 42 0.75 3.19 39.59
CA VAL A 42 -0.52 3.71 40.12
C VAL A 42 -1.50 3.84 38.99
N GLY A 43 -2.70 3.26 39.12
CA GLY A 43 -3.76 3.33 38.13
C GLY A 43 -4.35 4.74 37.95
N PRO A 44 -5.27 4.90 36.97
CA PRO A 44 -5.97 6.15 36.71
C PRO A 44 -6.77 6.63 37.92
N GLY A 45 -6.84 7.94 38.12
CA GLY A 45 -7.55 8.58 39.21
C GLY A 45 -6.82 9.76 39.81
N VAL A 46 -7.36 10.29 40.90
CA VAL A 46 -6.76 11.41 41.65
C VAL A 46 -5.80 10.88 42.70
N VAL A 47 -4.57 11.34 42.64
CA VAL A 47 -3.52 10.95 43.59
C VAL A 47 -3.00 12.17 44.32
N ILE A 48 -2.98 12.08 45.66
CA ILE A 48 -2.40 13.10 46.50
C ILE A 48 -0.89 12.91 46.51
N GLN A 49 -0.13 13.94 46.27
CA GLN A 49 1.32 13.93 46.29
C GLN A 49 1.88 14.96 47.26
N PHE A 50 3.02 14.59 47.86
CA PHE A 50 3.81 15.47 48.69
C PHE A 50 5.18 15.62 48.04
N PRO A 51 5.53 16.81 47.50
CA PRO A 51 6.69 16.99 46.60
C PRO A 51 8.01 16.46 47.14
N VAL A 52 8.21 16.45 48.45
CA VAL A 52 9.43 15.95 49.11
C VAL A 52 9.36 14.45 49.41
N ALA A 53 8.19 13.95 49.80
CA ALA A 53 8.03 12.58 50.27
C ALA A 53 7.55 11.62 49.19
N ARG A 54 6.56 12.05 48.39
CA ARG A 54 5.91 11.20 47.40
C ARG A 54 5.51 12.03 46.18
N THR A 55 6.09 11.73 45.05
CA THR A 55 5.72 12.32 43.76
C THR A 55 5.25 11.24 42.82
N VAL A 56 4.23 11.54 42.01
CA VAL A 56 3.74 10.66 40.97
C VAL A 56 3.89 11.36 39.64
N THR A 57 4.45 10.65 38.68
CA THR A 57 4.62 11.17 37.31
C THR A 57 3.74 10.36 36.35
N PRO A 58 2.83 10.98 35.62
CA PRO A 58 2.04 10.28 34.61
C PRO A 58 2.96 9.76 33.50
N TRP A 59 2.67 8.55 33.05
CA TRP A 59 3.39 7.85 31.99
C TRP A 59 2.43 7.34 30.95
N ASN A 60 2.59 7.79 29.72
CA ASN A 60 1.69 7.45 28.63
C ASN A 60 1.87 5.99 28.20
N ILE A 61 0.79 5.21 28.24
CA ILE A 61 0.70 3.81 27.80
C ILE A 61 -0.18 3.63 26.58
N LYS A 62 -0.72 4.73 26.00
CA LYS A 62 -1.47 4.71 24.75
C LYS A 62 -0.56 4.31 23.59
N LEU A 63 -1.17 3.99 22.46
CA LEU A 63 -0.45 3.75 21.22
C LEU A 63 0.34 4.99 20.81
N GLN A 64 1.61 4.82 20.57
CA GLN A 64 2.54 5.88 20.15
C GLN A 64 3.15 5.52 18.81
N GLU A 65 3.50 6.54 18.03
CA GLU A 65 4.18 6.41 16.75
C GLU A 65 5.56 7.08 16.82
N VAL A 66 6.58 6.37 16.35
CA VAL A 66 7.90 6.92 16.06
C VAL A 66 8.15 6.83 14.59
N LYS A 67 8.51 7.97 13.99
CA LYS A 67 8.90 8.09 12.59
C LYS A 67 10.40 8.22 12.48
N GLU A 68 11.01 7.41 11.64
CA GLU A 68 12.45 7.44 11.39
C GLU A 68 12.70 7.39 9.89
N SER A 69 13.60 8.27 9.44
CA SER A 69 14.11 8.28 8.06
C SER A 69 15.58 7.94 8.09
N ALA A 70 15.97 6.85 7.47
CA ALA A 70 17.35 6.41 7.46
C ALA A 70 17.81 6.06 6.03
N SER A 71 19.08 6.35 5.75
CA SER A 71 19.73 5.90 4.52
C SER A 71 20.60 4.68 4.82
N MET A 72 20.46 3.62 4.00
CA MET A 72 21.15 2.36 4.20
C MET A 72 21.47 1.67 2.87
N PRO A 73 22.52 0.85 2.81
CA PRO A 73 22.79 0.05 1.62
C PRO A 73 21.81 -1.12 1.49
N SER A 74 21.41 -1.43 0.26
CA SER A 74 20.77 -2.70 -0.09
C SER A 74 21.80 -3.83 -0.22
N SER A 75 21.36 -5.07 -0.44
CA SER A 75 22.26 -6.20 -0.72
C SER A 75 23.12 -6.02 -1.99
N GLU A 76 22.70 -5.14 -2.89
CA GLU A 76 23.42 -4.77 -4.13
C GLU A 76 24.38 -3.59 -3.92
N GLY A 77 24.51 -3.08 -2.70
CA GLY A 77 25.37 -1.92 -2.37
C GLY A 77 24.79 -0.55 -2.76
N LEU A 78 23.53 -0.49 -3.21
CA LEU A 78 22.86 0.78 -3.51
C LEU A 78 22.38 1.44 -2.22
N ILE A 79 22.69 2.71 -2.04
CA ILE A 79 22.19 3.49 -0.91
C ILE A 79 20.75 3.91 -1.21
N ILE A 80 19.83 3.46 -0.37
CA ILE A 80 18.41 3.81 -0.43
C ILE A 80 18.01 4.56 0.83
N GLY A 81 17.12 5.53 0.69
CA GLY A 81 16.44 6.16 1.80
C GLY A 81 15.14 5.41 2.09
N LEU A 82 14.89 5.13 3.37
CA LEU A 82 13.66 4.46 3.81
C LEU A 82 13.03 5.24 4.94
N ASP A 83 11.75 5.60 4.77
CA ASP A 83 10.94 6.20 5.80
C ASP A 83 10.09 5.11 6.46
N THR A 84 10.29 4.92 7.77
CA THR A 84 9.61 3.89 8.55
C THR A 84 8.84 4.51 9.71
N SER A 85 7.72 3.89 10.09
CA SER A 85 6.96 4.22 11.29
C SER A 85 6.83 2.97 12.16
N LEU A 86 7.14 3.13 13.42
CA LEU A 86 6.95 2.11 14.45
C LEU A 86 5.76 2.50 15.31
N LEU A 87 4.76 1.63 15.38
CA LEU A 87 3.63 1.71 16.30
C LEU A 87 3.90 0.82 17.50
N PHE A 88 3.93 1.42 18.68
CA PHE A 88 4.24 0.71 19.92
C PHE A 88 3.46 1.31 21.10
N ARG A 89 3.42 0.58 22.20
CA ARG A 89 2.94 1.06 23.49
C ARG A 89 3.83 0.54 24.63
N VAL A 90 3.81 1.24 25.74
CA VAL A 90 4.50 0.82 26.96
C VAL A 90 3.56 -0.08 27.76
N LYS A 91 4.03 -1.23 28.21
CA LYS A 91 3.28 -2.09 29.15
C LYS A 91 3.16 -1.37 30.49
N ALA A 92 1.93 -1.26 31.00
CA ALA A 92 1.65 -0.52 32.24
C ALA A 92 2.50 -0.97 33.41
N GLU A 93 2.65 -2.29 33.59
CA GLU A 93 3.40 -2.92 34.67
C GLU A 93 4.90 -2.61 34.62
N MET A 94 5.43 -2.40 33.41
CA MET A 94 6.86 -2.17 33.17
C MET A 94 7.26 -0.68 33.18
N ALA A 95 6.29 0.24 33.21
CA ALA A 95 6.55 1.68 33.21
C ALA A 95 7.48 2.13 34.33
N PRO A 96 7.33 1.64 35.61
CA PRO A 96 8.26 1.96 36.68
C PRO A 96 9.68 1.45 36.41
N GLN A 97 9.82 0.26 35.85
CA GLN A 97 11.13 -0.33 35.54
C GLN A 97 11.83 0.46 34.43
N ILE A 98 11.13 0.78 33.30
CA ILE A 98 11.67 1.62 32.24
C ILE A 98 12.14 2.97 32.83
N ARG A 99 11.35 3.53 33.74
CA ARG A 99 11.71 4.78 34.40
C ARG A 99 12.97 4.68 35.28
N LYS A 100 13.18 3.52 35.94
CA LYS A 100 14.37 3.25 36.77
C LYS A 100 15.62 3.06 35.93
N THR A 101 15.54 2.24 34.89
CA THR A 101 16.70 1.77 34.10
C THR A 101 17.10 2.72 33.00
N ILE A 102 16.12 3.30 32.29
CA ILE A 102 16.33 4.09 31.07
C ILE A 102 15.99 5.56 31.27
N GLY A 103 14.95 5.84 32.07
CA GLY A 103 14.52 7.21 32.33
C GLY A 103 13.36 7.67 31.43
N ARG A 104 13.12 8.98 31.44
CA ARG A 104 12.01 9.59 30.63
C ARG A 104 12.25 9.53 29.14
N ASN A 105 13.49 9.53 28.72
CA ASN A 105 13.88 9.62 27.32
C ASN A 105 14.03 8.23 26.68
N TYR A 106 13.27 7.22 27.15
CA TYR A 106 13.32 5.85 26.64
C TYR A 106 13.12 5.76 25.12
N MET A 107 12.33 6.67 24.55
CA MET A 107 12.10 6.73 23.10
C MET A 107 13.39 6.98 22.33
N SER A 108 14.15 8.02 22.71
CA SER A 108 15.40 8.39 22.04
C SER A 108 16.59 7.52 22.40
N VAL A 109 16.59 6.94 23.61
CA VAL A 109 17.71 6.13 24.14
C VAL A 109 17.56 4.66 23.75
N LEU A 110 16.34 4.15 23.69
CA LEU A 110 16.08 2.73 23.45
C LEU A 110 15.34 2.52 22.10
N VAL A 111 14.13 3.05 21.94
CA VAL A 111 13.25 2.70 20.81
C VAL A 111 13.85 3.08 19.47
N VAL A 112 14.29 4.32 19.32
CA VAL A 112 14.84 4.84 18.04
C VAL A 112 16.12 4.12 17.61
N PRO A 113 17.12 3.91 18.48
CA PRO A 113 18.34 3.18 18.10
C PRO A 113 18.06 1.74 17.68
N TYR A 114 17.23 1.01 18.42
CA TYR A 114 16.87 -0.37 18.06
C TYR A 114 16.06 -0.44 16.77
N MET A 115 15.13 0.49 16.57
CA MET A 115 14.38 0.59 15.31
C MET A 115 15.32 0.83 14.12
N ARG A 116 16.24 1.78 14.25
CA ARG A 116 17.23 2.09 13.20
C ARG A 116 18.13 0.90 12.89
N ASN A 117 18.57 0.19 13.92
CA ASN A 117 19.39 -1.01 13.76
C ASN A 117 18.60 -2.12 13.06
N ALA A 118 17.39 -2.44 13.53
CA ALA A 118 16.53 -3.45 12.95
C ALA A 118 16.23 -3.19 11.47
N VAL A 119 15.90 -1.94 11.12
CA VAL A 119 15.64 -1.54 9.73
C VAL A 119 16.89 -1.75 8.88
N ARG A 120 18.07 -1.32 9.36
CA ARG A 120 19.33 -1.47 8.63
C ARG A 120 19.68 -2.93 8.42
N ASP A 121 19.64 -3.74 9.47
CA ASP A 121 20.02 -5.16 9.42
C ASP A 121 19.12 -5.96 8.47
N VAL A 122 17.82 -5.74 8.55
CA VAL A 122 16.87 -6.47 7.70
C VAL A 122 16.98 -6.00 6.25
N VAL A 123 16.95 -4.68 6.00
CA VAL A 123 16.89 -4.12 4.64
C VAL A 123 18.17 -4.39 3.85
N SER A 124 19.35 -4.42 4.51
CA SER A 124 20.62 -4.73 3.85
C SER A 124 20.68 -6.14 3.25
N GLY A 125 19.82 -7.05 3.67
CA GLY A 125 19.68 -8.38 3.10
C GLY A 125 18.80 -8.48 1.85
N TYR A 126 18.12 -7.39 1.46
CA TYR A 126 17.18 -7.39 0.33
C TYR A 126 17.70 -6.61 -0.87
N GLN A 127 17.30 -7.06 -2.08
CA GLN A 127 17.55 -6.32 -3.32
C GLN A 127 16.56 -5.15 -3.42
N VAL A 128 16.97 -4.08 -4.09
CA VAL A 128 16.13 -2.89 -4.25
C VAL A 128 14.78 -3.21 -4.88
N LYS A 129 14.75 -4.10 -5.87
CA LYS A 129 13.49 -4.54 -6.51
C LYS A 129 12.49 -5.14 -5.52
N ASP A 130 12.96 -5.92 -4.54
CA ASP A 130 12.10 -6.57 -3.54
C ASP A 130 11.54 -5.54 -2.56
N ILE A 131 12.37 -4.57 -2.16
CA ILE A 131 11.97 -3.46 -1.28
C ILE A 131 10.88 -2.61 -1.96
N TYR A 132 10.87 -2.55 -3.29
CA TYR A 132 9.89 -1.77 -4.07
C TYR A 132 8.56 -2.49 -4.28
N THR A 133 8.53 -3.81 -4.16
CA THR A 133 7.30 -4.58 -4.32
C THR A 133 6.43 -4.55 -3.06
N ALA A 134 5.11 -4.62 -3.22
CA ALA A 134 4.18 -4.69 -2.09
C ALA A 134 4.43 -5.96 -1.23
N LYS A 135 4.73 -7.09 -1.88
CA LYS A 135 5.05 -8.36 -1.20
C LYS A 135 6.33 -8.24 -0.38
N GLY A 136 7.40 -7.73 -0.98
CA GLY A 136 8.69 -7.59 -0.30
C GLY A 136 8.61 -6.60 0.87
N ARG A 137 7.91 -5.46 0.69
CA ARG A 137 7.69 -4.52 1.80
C ARG A 137 6.97 -5.16 2.99
N LYS A 138 5.96 -5.98 2.74
CA LYS A 138 5.24 -6.70 3.80
C LYS A 138 6.16 -7.69 4.53
N GLU A 139 6.97 -8.42 3.79
CA GLU A 139 7.93 -9.37 4.36
C GLU A 139 9.00 -8.67 5.20
N ILE A 140 9.56 -7.57 4.70
CA ILE A 140 10.54 -6.75 5.41
C ILE A 140 9.94 -6.18 6.70
N ALA A 141 8.73 -5.61 6.63
CA ALA A 141 8.03 -5.07 7.80
C ALA A 141 7.84 -6.14 8.88
N GLU A 142 7.44 -7.35 8.48
CA GLU A 142 7.22 -8.48 9.39
C GLU A 142 8.53 -8.93 10.07
N LYS A 143 9.64 -9.00 9.30
CA LYS A 143 10.95 -9.32 9.88
C LYS A 143 11.45 -8.26 10.84
N ILE A 144 11.28 -6.97 10.50
CA ILE A 144 11.63 -5.87 11.40
C ILE A 144 10.77 -5.96 12.66
N ARG A 145 9.47 -6.17 12.53
CA ARG A 145 8.54 -6.33 13.66
C ARG A 145 8.95 -7.47 14.58
N SER A 146 9.26 -8.64 14.02
CA SER A 146 9.71 -9.80 14.74
C SER A 146 11.02 -9.54 15.50
N PHE A 147 11.99 -8.88 14.88
CA PHE A 147 13.24 -8.49 15.49
C PHE A 147 13.01 -7.53 16.66
N LEU A 148 12.20 -6.48 16.46
CA LEU A 148 11.91 -5.49 17.50
C LEU A 148 11.13 -6.09 18.66
N ARG A 149 10.17 -6.98 18.40
CA ARG A 149 9.46 -7.71 19.45
C ARG A 149 10.41 -8.48 20.35
N LYS A 150 11.29 -9.28 19.73
CA LYS A 150 12.27 -10.09 20.48
C LYS A 150 13.18 -9.24 21.37
N THR A 151 13.48 -8.00 20.94
CA THR A 151 14.44 -7.14 21.64
C THR A 151 13.78 -6.18 22.62
N LEU A 152 12.63 -5.58 22.27
CA LEU A 152 12.01 -4.51 23.04
C LEU A 152 10.87 -4.98 23.96
N GLU A 153 10.21 -6.10 23.65
CA GLU A 153 9.14 -6.61 24.53
C GLU A 153 9.64 -7.02 25.93
N PRO A 154 10.84 -7.61 26.10
CA PRO A 154 11.40 -7.87 27.42
C PRO A 154 11.67 -6.59 28.23
N GLU A 155 11.94 -5.47 27.56
CA GLU A 155 12.14 -4.15 28.16
C GLU A 155 10.83 -3.42 28.47
N GLY A 156 9.67 -4.07 28.24
CA GLY A 156 8.35 -3.52 28.52
C GLY A 156 7.73 -2.66 27.40
N ILE A 157 8.29 -2.72 26.21
CA ILE A 157 7.77 -2.00 25.04
C ILE A 157 7.11 -3.01 24.09
N GLU A 158 5.80 -2.95 23.98
CA GLU A 158 5.01 -3.81 23.10
C GLU A 158 4.98 -3.23 21.67
N ILE A 159 5.43 -4.01 20.72
CA ILE A 159 5.44 -3.62 19.30
C ILE A 159 4.11 -4.03 18.66
N VAL A 160 3.35 -3.04 18.23
CA VAL A 160 2.06 -3.26 17.57
C VAL A 160 2.29 -3.52 16.09
N ASP A 161 2.92 -2.57 15.37
CA ASP A 161 3.18 -2.71 13.95
C ASP A 161 4.40 -1.90 13.49
N VAL A 162 4.92 -2.28 12.31
CA VAL A 162 6.00 -1.57 11.60
C VAL A 162 5.53 -1.27 10.19
N LEU A 163 5.54 0.01 9.83
CA LEU A 163 5.09 0.49 8.53
C LEU A 163 6.27 1.01 7.72
N LEU A 164 6.48 0.46 6.53
CA LEU A 164 7.40 1.01 5.53
C LEU A 164 6.62 2.03 4.70
N ARG A 165 6.92 3.32 4.86
CA ARG A 165 6.14 4.41 4.29
C ARG A 165 6.60 4.79 2.88
N ASP A 166 7.85 5.15 2.75
CA ASP A 166 8.41 5.61 1.48
C ASP A 166 9.81 5.04 1.26
N VAL A 167 10.13 4.76 0.00
CA VAL A 167 11.44 4.25 -0.44
C VAL A 167 12.03 5.26 -1.42
N LYS A 168 13.08 5.96 -1.00
CA LYS A 168 13.76 6.96 -1.80
C LYS A 168 14.96 6.33 -2.51
N LEU A 169 14.86 6.22 -3.83
CA LEU A 169 15.91 5.67 -4.68
C LEU A 169 16.79 6.79 -5.27
N PRO A 170 18.07 6.53 -5.51
CA PRO A 170 18.91 7.41 -6.33
C PRO A 170 18.28 7.64 -7.71
N GLN A 171 18.36 8.85 -8.23
CA GLN A 171 17.71 9.23 -9.48
C GLN A 171 18.14 8.33 -10.66
N ARG A 172 19.43 8.06 -10.81
CA ARG A 172 19.96 7.18 -11.87
C ARG A 172 19.36 5.77 -11.85
N PHE A 173 19.09 5.26 -10.66
CA PHE A 173 18.50 3.93 -10.52
C PHE A 173 17.01 3.95 -10.88
N ARG A 174 16.30 5.00 -10.51
CA ARG A 174 14.90 5.24 -10.90
C ARG A 174 14.75 5.30 -12.42
N GLU A 175 15.59 6.09 -13.08
CA GLU A 175 15.64 6.20 -14.55
C GLU A 175 15.88 4.83 -15.22
N SER A 176 16.79 4.03 -14.68
CA SER A 176 17.07 2.68 -15.22
C SER A 176 15.90 1.71 -15.05
N ILE A 177 15.16 1.80 -13.95
CA ILE A 177 13.91 1.03 -13.74
C ILE A 177 12.84 1.47 -14.76
N GLU A 178 12.65 2.77 -14.94
CA GLU A 178 11.67 3.33 -15.88
C GLU A 178 11.99 2.89 -17.33
N LEU A 179 13.25 2.94 -17.72
CA LEU A 179 13.70 2.45 -19.03
C LEU A 179 13.43 0.95 -19.20
N LYS A 180 13.72 0.14 -18.18
CA LYS A 180 13.44 -1.30 -18.21
C LYS A 180 11.95 -1.59 -18.32
N LEU A 181 11.13 -0.94 -17.50
CA LEU A 181 9.67 -1.08 -17.55
C LEU A 181 9.11 -0.67 -18.91
N THR A 182 9.61 0.44 -19.48
CA THR A 182 9.23 0.90 -20.83
C THR A 182 9.60 -0.13 -21.90
N ALA A 183 10.78 -0.73 -21.79
CA ALA A 183 11.20 -1.79 -22.72
C ALA A 183 10.32 -3.04 -22.58
N GLU A 184 10.02 -3.48 -21.38
CA GLU A 184 9.12 -4.62 -21.10
C GLU A 184 7.71 -4.36 -21.64
N GLN A 185 7.16 -3.16 -21.44
CA GLN A 185 5.86 -2.76 -21.99
C GLN A 185 5.85 -2.77 -23.52
N ARG A 186 6.94 -2.30 -24.17
CA ARG A 186 7.07 -2.37 -25.63
C ARG A 186 7.07 -3.80 -26.14
N VAL A 187 7.76 -4.72 -25.45
CA VAL A 187 7.76 -6.14 -25.81
C VAL A 187 6.34 -6.72 -25.69
N GLN A 188 5.64 -6.45 -24.61
CA GLN A 188 4.26 -6.90 -24.42
C GLN A 188 3.33 -6.32 -25.51
N GLN A 189 3.45 -5.03 -25.79
CA GLN A 189 2.68 -4.39 -26.86
C GLN A 189 2.91 -5.09 -28.22
N LYS A 190 4.18 -5.36 -28.57
CA LYS A 190 4.52 -6.07 -29.79
C LYS A 190 3.96 -7.51 -29.83
N GLN A 191 3.90 -8.18 -28.69
CA GLN A 191 3.27 -9.50 -28.62
C GLN A 191 1.76 -9.42 -28.87
N PHE A 192 1.08 -8.43 -28.30
CA PHE A 192 -0.34 -8.20 -28.56
C PHE A 192 -0.62 -7.82 -30.03
N GLU A 193 0.19 -6.94 -30.61
CA GLU A 193 0.07 -6.56 -32.03
C GLU A 193 0.24 -7.79 -32.93
N LEU A 194 1.19 -8.67 -32.63
CA LEU A 194 1.43 -9.89 -33.38
C LEU A 194 0.28 -10.91 -33.23
N GLU A 195 -0.26 -11.04 -32.02
CA GLU A 195 -1.43 -11.90 -31.78
C GLU A 195 -2.66 -11.37 -32.49
N GLN A 196 -2.87 -10.06 -32.45
CA GLN A 196 -3.97 -9.41 -33.16
C GLN A 196 -3.85 -9.62 -34.67
N ALA A 197 -2.67 -9.40 -35.25
CA ALA A 197 -2.43 -9.63 -36.68
C ALA A 197 -2.67 -11.09 -37.08
N ARG A 198 -2.33 -12.06 -36.26
CA ARG A 198 -2.65 -13.47 -36.49
C ARG A 198 -4.15 -13.72 -36.49
N LYS A 199 -4.88 -13.19 -35.51
CA LYS A 199 -6.33 -13.32 -35.42
C LYS A 199 -7.02 -12.64 -36.61
N ASP A 200 -6.55 -11.48 -37.02
CA ASP A 200 -7.08 -10.77 -38.19
C ASP A 200 -6.88 -11.61 -39.46
N ALA A 201 -5.71 -12.23 -39.62
CA ALA A 201 -5.47 -13.13 -40.76
C ALA A 201 -6.37 -14.39 -40.70
N GLU A 202 -6.59 -14.98 -39.52
CA GLU A 202 -7.51 -16.11 -39.35
C GLU A 202 -8.95 -15.72 -39.68
N ILE A 203 -9.39 -14.55 -39.30
CA ILE A 203 -10.72 -14.01 -39.63
C ILE A 203 -10.87 -13.82 -41.13
N GLU A 204 -9.84 -13.30 -41.81
CA GLU A 204 -9.86 -13.09 -43.24
C GLU A 204 -9.92 -14.43 -44.00
N VAL A 205 -9.16 -15.43 -43.58
CA VAL A 205 -9.22 -16.79 -44.12
C VAL A 205 -10.64 -17.38 -43.90
N ALA A 206 -11.19 -17.28 -42.71
CA ALA A 206 -12.53 -17.78 -42.40
C ALA A 206 -13.62 -17.08 -43.22
N ARG A 207 -13.49 -15.76 -43.47
CA ARG A 207 -14.37 -15.01 -44.37
C ARG A 207 -14.27 -15.48 -45.84
N ALA A 208 -13.03 -15.67 -46.30
CA ALA A 208 -12.80 -16.17 -47.67
C ALA A 208 -13.37 -17.57 -47.89
N GLU A 209 -13.15 -18.49 -46.89
CA GLU A 209 -13.74 -19.83 -46.93
C GLU A 209 -15.26 -19.79 -46.86
N GLY A 210 -15.83 -18.94 -46.01
CA GLY A 210 -17.28 -18.74 -45.93
C GLY A 210 -17.88 -18.24 -47.24
N ALA A 211 -17.22 -17.25 -47.87
CA ALA A 211 -17.62 -16.74 -49.18
C ALA A 211 -17.52 -17.81 -50.28
N ALA A 212 -16.44 -18.59 -50.30
CA ALA A 212 -16.27 -19.68 -51.24
C ALA A 212 -17.37 -20.78 -51.08
N LYS A 213 -17.68 -21.14 -49.86
CA LYS A 213 -18.78 -22.09 -49.51
C LYS A 213 -20.13 -21.54 -49.96
N ALA A 214 -20.42 -20.25 -49.68
CA ALA A 214 -21.64 -19.58 -50.08
C ALA A 214 -21.78 -19.55 -51.61
N GLN A 215 -20.73 -19.18 -52.34
CA GLN A 215 -20.71 -19.21 -53.82
C GLN A 215 -20.95 -20.63 -54.38
N LYS A 216 -20.36 -21.65 -53.76
CA LYS A 216 -20.57 -23.06 -54.17
C LYS A 216 -22.02 -23.47 -53.98
N ILE A 217 -22.68 -23.09 -52.91
CA ILE A 217 -24.09 -23.36 -52.65
C ILE A 217 -24.97 -22.63 -53.66
N VAL A 218 -24.72 -21.33 -53.87
CA VAL A 218 -25.45 -20.53 -54.88
C VAL A 218 -25.33 -21.18 -56.27
N ARG A 219 -24.11 -21.56 -56.67
CA ARG A 219 -23.85 -22.18 -57.96
C ARG A 219 -24.57 -23.55 -58.13
N SER A 220 -24.70 -24.33 -57.06
CA SER A 220 -25.38 -25.63 -57.10
C SER A 220 -26.90 -25.51 -57.09
N THR A 221 -27.45 -24.41 -56.56
CA THR A 221 -28.90 -24.16 -56.45
C THR A 221 -29.48 -23.36 -57.63
N LEU A 222 -28.64 -22.62 -58.35
CA LEU A 222 -29.06 -21.81 -59.50
C LEU A 222 -29.12 -22.69 -60.75
N SER A 223 -30.31 -23.21 -61.07
CA SER A 223 -30.58 -23.83 -62.36
C SER A 223 -30.82 -22.74 -63.42
N GLY A 224 -30.53 -23.07 -64.67
CA GLY A 224 -30.80 -22.12 -65.83
C GLY A 224 -32.24 -21.61 -65.85
N SER A 225 -33.20 -22.48 -65.53
CA SER A 225 -34.64 -22.13 -65.45
C SER A 225 -34.97 -21.19 -64.32
N TYR A 226 -34.26 -21.32 -63.15
CA TYR A 226 -34.42 -20.39 -62.03
C TYR A 226 -33.82 -19.01 -62.28
N LEU A 227 -32.71 -18.93 -63.01
CA LEU A 227 -32.13 -17.67 -63.44
C LEU A 227 -33.01 -16.94 -64.42
N GLN A 228 -33.66 -17.67 -65.40
CA GLN A 228 -34.65 -17.10 -66.23
C GLN A 228 -35.90 -16.60 -65.52
N TYR A 229 -36.38 -17.33 -64.52
CA TYR A 229 -37.49 -16.88 -63.65
C TYR A 229 -37.15 -15.60 -62.91
N LEU A 230 -35.96 -15.54 -62.23
CA LEU A 230 -35.50 -14.34 -61.60
C LEU A 230 -35.35 -13.16 -62.51
N TRP A 231 -34.85 -13.39 -63.71
CA TRP A 231 -34.72 -12.36 -64.77
C TRP A 231 -36.08 -11.79 -65.12
N ILE A 232 -37.05 -12.61 -65.39
CA ILE A 232 -38.45 -12.20 -65.75
C ILE A 232 -39.08 -11.45 -64.57
N LYS A 233 -38.86 -11.91 -63.32
CA LYS A 233 -39.38 -11.26 -62.12
C LYS A 233 -38.78 -9.88 -61.88
N THR A 234 -37.48 -9.72 -62.13
CA THR A 234 -36.78 -8.42 -62.00
C THR A 234 -37.23 -7.44 -63.12
N LEU A 235 -37.48 -7.91 -64.29
CA LEU A 235 -38.05 -7.14 -65.33
C LEU A 235 -39.41 -6.51 -64.97
N ASN A 236 -40.29 -7.28 -64.33
CA ASN A 236 -41.62 -6.81 -63.92
C ASN A 236 -41.56 -5.80 -62.76
N GLN A 237 -40.49 -5.80 -61.99
CA GLN A 237 -40.32 -4.92 -60.79
C GLN A 237 -39.64 -3.58 -61.12
N ASN A 238 -38.94 -3.44 -62.26
CA ASN A 238 -38.22 -2.23 -62.66
C ASN A 238 -38.69 -1.69 -64.02
N PRO A 239 -39.77 -0.93 -64.02
CA PRO A 239 -40.31 -0.41 -65.31
C PRO A 239 -39.44 0.62 -66.05
N ASN A 240 -38.38 1.10 -65.41
CA ASN A 240 -37.47 2.12 -65.88
C ASN A 240 -36.18 1.57 -66.55
N VAL A 241 -36.08 0.26 -66.76
CA VAL A 241 -34.88 -0.36 -67.35
C VAL A 241 -35.15 -0.79 -68.77
N ILE A 242 -34.38 -0.27 -69.75
CA ILE A 242 -34.43 -0.70 -71.16
C ILE A 242 -33.40 -1.84 -71.32
N TYR A 243 -33.89 -2.98 -71.82
CA TYR A 243 -33.07 -4.13 -72.19
C TYR A 243 -32.67 -4.09 -73.65
N VAL A 244 -31.36 -4.08 -73.84
CA VAL A 244 -30.83 -4.18 -75.23
C VAL A 244 -30.28 -5.59 -75.37
N ALA A 245 -30.89 -6.36 -76.31
CA ALA A 245 -30.38 -7.68 -76.68
C ALA A 245 -29.04 -7.52 -77.40
N THR A 246 -27.98 -8.16 -76.91
CA THR A 246 -26.68 -8.22 -77.58
C THR A 246 -26.48 -9.60 -78.21
N GLU A 247 -25.73 -9.69 -79.26
CA GLU A 247 -25.43 -10.95 -79.97
C GLU A 247 -24.72 -12.01 -79.07
N ALA A 248 -24.19 -11.59 -77.91
CA ALA A 248 -23.50 -12.46 -76.97
C ALA A 248 -24.38 -13.00 -75.84
N ASN A 249 -25.70 -12.86 -75.87
CA ASN A 249 -26.64 -13.28 -74.78
C ASN A 249 -26.39 -12.70 -73.40
N LEU A 250 -25.64 -11.61 -73.30
CA LEU A 250 -25.41 -10.90 -72.03
C LEU A 250 -26.24 -9.60 -72.09
N PRO A 251 -27.23 -9.44 -71.16
CA PRO A 251 -28.00 -8.22 -71.06
C PRO A 251 -27.12 -7.09 -70.48
N ILE A 252 -27.07 -5.96 -71.24
CA ILE A 252 -26.47 -4.70 -70.76
C ILE A 252 -27.58 -3.87 -70.10
N PHE A 253 -27.47 -3.55 -68.85
CA PHE A 253 -28.40 -2.66 -68.15
C PHE A 253 -27.97 -1.20 -68.39
N LYS A 254 -28.85 -0.37 -68.90
CA LYS A 254 -28.63 1.07 -68.95
C LYS A 254 -29.70 1.75 -68.06
N GLU A 255 -29.30 2.39 -67.03
CA GLU A 255 -30.20 3.24 -66.22
C GLU A 255 -30.61 4.44 -67.05
N VAL A 256 -31.92 4.62 -67.21
CA VAL A 256 -32.50 5.85 -67.81
C VAL A 256 -32.76 6.76 -66.58
N GLY A 257 -31.90 7.77 -66.38
CA GLY A 257 -32.09 8.78 -65.35
C GLY A 257 -33.43 9.51 -65.50
N PRO A 258 -33.97 10.03 -64.43
CA PRO A 258 -35.23 10.79 -64.46
C PRO A 258 -35.07 12.04 -65.37
N ARG A 259 -36.10 12.24 -66.24
CA ARG A 259 -36.26 13.51 -67.01
C ARG A 259 -36.69 14.62 -66.03
#